data_c27dd6a314a646b2d4e35432f9b31052
#
_entry.id   c27dd6a314a646b2d4e35432f9b31052
#
_cell.length_a   1.000
_cell.length_b   1.000
_cell.length_c   1.000
_cell.angle_alpha   90.00
_cell.angle_beta   90.00
_cell.angle_gamma   90.00
#
_symmetry.space_group_name_H-M   'P 1'
#
loop_
_entity.id
_entity.type
_entity.pdbx_description
1 polymer ?
#
loop_
_entity_poly.entity_id
_entity_poly.type
_entity_poly.pdbx_seq_one_letter_code
_entity_poly.pdbx_strand_id
1 'polypeptide(L)'
;MEQTREGRFYDITETDKGTYILNADDLCMAEHIADMASAGVTSFKIEGRAKSHYYTAVTANAYRGAIDSFYNDVNAPVPAWVMEELNKISHRPYSTGFYYGRPENAQTYLNAGYMRDYAVAGIVTGYSDGMIELELKNKFLKHQELDCLEPRSMPFVITADEMYDKDGNAIDSAPHPMMTVKIPYERPLKVGSLLRMKSE
;
A
#
# COMPACT_ATOMS: atom_id res chain seq x y z
N MET A 1 -30.11 19.30 9.38
CA MET A 1 -31.22 18.51 8.78
C MET A 1 -31.15 18.69 7.28
N GLU A 2 -31.23 17.63 6.50
CA GLU A 2 -31.19 17.71 5.03
C GLU A 2 -32.56 18.21 4.51
N GLN A 3 -32.53 19.18 3.61
CA GLN A 3 -33.75 19.84 3.11
C GLN A 3 -34.67 18.89 2.31
N THR A 4 -34.10 17.86 1.67
CA THR A 4 -34.82 16.89 0.84
C THR A 4 -35.24 15.63 1.60
N ARG A 5 -34.79 15.46 2.84
CA ARG A 5 -35.06 14.29 3.69
C ARG A 5 -35.37 14.76 5.12
N GLU A 6 -36.55 15.35 5.29
CA GLU A 6 -37.00 15.87 6.57
C GLU A 6 -36.97 14.78 7.67
N GLY A 7 -36.48 15.16 8.85
CA GLY A 7 -36.38 14.26 10.01
C GLY A 7 -35.14 13.36 10.03
N ARG A 8 -34.24 13.43 9.03
CA ARG A 8 -32.94 12.77 9.10
C ARG A 8 -31.88 13.74 9.63
N PHE A 9 -31.19 13.29 10.65
CA PHE A 9 -30.06 14.00 11.24
C PHE A 9 -28.80 13.23 10.87
N TYR A 10 -27.74 13.98 10.56
CA TYR A 10 -26.39 13.44 10.38
C TYR A 10 -25.53 13.93 11.52
N ASP A 11 -24.74 13.06 12.08
CA ASP A 11 -23.78 13.45 13.09
C ASP A 11 -22.74 14.36 12.47
N ILE A 12 -22.47 15.47 13.14
CA ILE A 12 -21.45 16.42 12.76
C ILE A 12 -20.41 16.43 13.87
N THR A 13 -19.15 16.19 13.49
CA THR A 13 -18.04 16.31 14.41
C THR A 13 -17.23 17.55 14.08
N GLU A 14 -17.08 18.42 15.06
CA GLU A 14 -16.21 19.60 14.98
C GLU A 14 -14.94 19.37 15.78
N THR A 15 -13.80 19.72 15.17
CA THR A 15 -12.48 19.72 15.81
C THR A 15 -11.78 21.03 15.49
N ASP A 16 -10.65 21.28 16.11
CA ASP A 16 -9.76 22.41 15.79
C ASP A 16 -9.27 22.40 14.31
N LYS A 17 -9.41 21.27 13.61
CA LYS A 17 -9.04 21.11 12.19
C LYS A 17 -10.20 21.26 11.22
N GLY A 18 -11.43 21.40 11.70
CA GLY A 18 -12.61 21.62 10.87
C GLY A 18 -13.84 20.79 11.27
N THR A 19 -14.86 20.90 10.44
CA THR A 19 -16.16 20.20 10.58
C THR A 19 -16.18 18.99 9.66
N TYR A 20 -16.54 17.82 10.18
CA TYR A 20 -16.60 16.55 9.46
C TYR A 20 -18.05 16.08 9.35
N ILE A 21 -18.50 15.84 8.12
CA ILE A 21 -19.81 15.30 7.78
C ILE A 21 -19.63 14.13 6.85
N LEU A 22 -20.22 12.97 7.14
CA LEU A 22 -20.23 11.79 6.25
C LEU A 22 -18.81 11.30 5.88
N ASN A 23 -17.90 11.26 6.84
CA ASN A 23 -16.56 10.72 6.61
C ASN A 23 -16.60 9.18 6.58
N ALA A 24 -16.91 8.61 5.41
CA ALA A 24 -17.04 7.17 5.23
C ALA A 24 -15.68 6.46 5.32
N ASP A 25 -15.69 5.22 5.83
CA ASP A 25 -14.57 4.31 5.78
C ASP A 25 -14.20 3.95 4.32
N ASP A 26 -12.97 3.50 4.10
CA ASP A 26 -12.55 3.03 2.78
C ASP A 26 -13.09 1.61 2.53
N LEU A 27 -13.69 1.40 1.35
CA LEU A 27 -14.21 0.08 0.95
C LEU A 27 -13.04 -0.86 0.65
N CYS A 28 -12.99 -1.99 1.35
CA CYS A 28 -12.03 -3.06 1.08
C CYS A 28 -12.75 -4.41 1.04
N MET A 29 -12.63 -5.08 -0.10
CA MET A 29 -13.24 -6.39 -0.35
C MET A 29 -12.18 -7.48 -0.61
N ALA A 30 -10.94 -7.25 -0.20
CA ALA A 30 -9.83 -8.16 -0.48
C ALA A 30 -10.02 -9.56 0.14
N GLU A 31 -10.64 -9.64 1.31
CA GLU A 31 -10.94 -10.91 1.99
C GLU A 31 -12.18 -11.61 1.44
N HIS A 32 -12.92 -10.99 0.53
CA HIS A 32 -14.22 -11.44 0.01
C HIS A 32 -14.19 -11.76 -1.49
N ILE A 33 -13.02 -12.09 -2.04
CA ILE A 33 -12.87 -12.44 -3.47
C ILE A 33 -13.74 -13.65 -3.83
N ALA A 34 -13.78 -14.66 -2.97
CA ALA A 34 -14.59 -15.87 -3.20
C ALA A 34 -16.09 -15.55 -3.26
N ASP A 35 -16.60 -14.73 -2.35
CA ASP A 35 -18.01 -14.33 -2.31
C ASP A 35 -18.39 -13.54 -3.56
N MET A 36 -17.56 -12.59 -3.96
CA MET A 36 -17.78 -11.79 -5.17
C MET A 36 -17.75 -12.66 -6.44
N ALA A 37 -16.78 -13.57 -6.55
CA ALA A 37 -16.67 -14.48 -7.68
C ALA A 37 -17.90 -15.43 -7.74
N SER A 38 -18.34 -15.96 -6.60
CA SER A 38 -19.53 -16.81 -6.49
C SER A 38 -20.83 -16.08 -6.85
N ALA A 39 -20.89 -14.77 -6.57
CA ALA A 39 -21.97 -13.89 -6.99
C ALA A 39 -21.93 -13.50 -8.49
N GLY A 40 -20.94 -13.98 -9.25
CA GLY A 40 -20.81 -13.74 -10.68
C GLY A 40 -20.02 -12.48 -11.05
N VAL A 41 -19.30 -11.87 -10.12
CA VAL A 41 -18.42 -10.74 -10.42
C VAL A 41 -17.19 -11.24 -11.19
N THR A 42 -16.98 -10.73 -12.39
CA THR A 42 -15.90 -11.14 -13.30
C THR A 42 -14.78 -10.12 -13.41
N SER A 43 -14.95 -8.91 -12.87
CA SER A 43 -13.96 -7.84 -12.92
C SER A 43 -14.03 -6.97 -11.67
N PHE A 44 -12.86 -6.65 -11.12
CA PHE A 44 -12.71 -5.82 -9.93
C PHE A 44 -12.08 -4.49 -10.31
N LYS A 45 -12.74 -3.39 -9.97
CA LYS A 45 -12.19 -2.05 -10.17
C LYS A 45 -11.60 -1.54 -8.86
N ILE A 46 -10.31 -1.17 -8.92
CA ILE A 46 -9.62 -0.48 -7.82
C ILE A 46 -9.66 1.02 -8.12
N GLU A 47 -10.14 1.83 -7.19
CA GLU A 47 -10.15 3.28 -7.33
C GLU A 47 -8.94 3.88 -6.62
N GLY A 48 -8.16 4.65 -7.36
CA GLY A 48 -6.94 5.26 -6.85
C GLY A 48 -6.54 6.55 -7.58
N ARG A 49 -7.49 7.20 -8.28
CA ARG A 49 -7.21 8.38 -9.11
C ARG A 49 -6.46 9.50 -8.38
N ALA A 50 -6.81 9.76 -7.13
CA ALA A 50 -6.17 10.78 -6.30
C ALA A 50 -5.05 10.24 -5.40
N LYS A 51 -4.68 8.98 -5.58
CA LYS A 51 -3.67 8.30 -4.74
C LYS A 51 -2.30 8.27 -5.44
N SER A 52 -1.25 7.94 -4.69
CA SER A 52 0.11 7.82 -5.20
C SER A 52 0.33 6.55 -6.04
N HIS A 53 1.41 6.52 -6.81
CA HIS A 53 1.86 5.30 -7.49
C HIS A 53 2.13 4.16 -6.50
N TYR A 54 2.62 4.47 -5.30
CA TYR A 54 2.82 3.50 -4.22
C TYR A 54 1.50 2.84 -3.80
N TYR A 55 0.44 3.63 -3.58
CA TYR A 55 -0.89 3.08 -3.31
C TYR A 55 -1.35 2.12 -4.41
N THR A 56 -1.20 2.52 -5.67
CA THR A 56 -1.63 1.69 -6.81
C THR A 56 -0.83 0.40 -6.90
N ALA A 57 0.48 0.45 -6.69
CA ALA A 57 1.34 -0.73 -6.73
C ALA A 57 0.99 -1.73 -5.62
N VAL A 58 0.83 -1.26 -4.38
CA VAL A 58 0.48 -2.10 -3.24
C VAL A 58 -0.89 -2.72 -3.41
N THR A 59 -1.92 -1.92 -3.73
CA THR A 59 -3.29 -2.43 -3.89
C THR A 59 -3.39 -3.43 -5.03
N ALA A 60 -2.77 -3.14 -6.19
CA ALA A 60 -2.79 -4.06 -7.33
C ALA A 60 -2.08 -5.38 -6.99
N ASN A 61 -0.94 -5.33 -6.30
CA ASN A 61 -0.21 -6.54 -5.89
C ASN A 61 -0.97 -7.35 -4.85
N ALA A 62 -1.54 -6.72 -3.84
CA ALA A 62 -2.33 -7.37 -2.79
C ALA A 62 -3.58 -8.06 -3.37
N TYR A 63 -4.37 -7.35 -4.16
CA TYR A 63 -5.55 -7.94 -4.82
C TYR A 63 -5.17 -9.02 -5.82
N ARG A 64 -4.04 -8.89 -6.53
CA ARG A 64 -3.53 -9.96 -7.39
C ARG A 64 -3.19 -11.21 -6.58
N GLY A 65 -2.57 -11.06 -5.41
CA GLY A 65 -2.29 -12.15 -4.50
C GLY A 65 -3.56 -12.84 -3.97
N ALA A 66 -4.57 -12.07 -3.57
CA ALA A 66 -5.86 -12.60 -3.14
C ALA A 66 -6.57 -13.39 -4.25
N ILE A 67 -6.60 -12.84 -5.47
CA ILE A 67 -7.21 -13.49 -6.64
C ILE A 67 -6.44 -14.76 -7.02
N ASP A 68 -5.11 -14.74 -7.04
CA ASP A 68 -4.31 -15.92 -7.39
C ASP A 68 -4.49 -17.02 -6.34
N SER A 69 -4.58 -16.67 -5.05
CA SER A 69 -4.91 -17.64 -3.98
C SER A 69 -6.26 -18.31 -4.21
N PHE A 70 -7.30 -17.52 -4.51
CA PHE A 70 -8.64 -18.05 -4.83
C PHE A 70 -8.64 -18.99 -6.03
N TYR A 71 -7.93 -18.64 -7.11
CA TYR A 71 -7.87 -19.50 -8.30
C TYR A 71 -7.04 -20.78 -8.08
N ASN A 72 -6.07 -20.77 -7.19
CA ASN A 72 -5.31 -21.95 -6.81
C ASN A 72 -6.12 -22.90 -5.93
N ASP A 73 -6.89 -22.37 -4.99
CA ASP A 73 -7.83 -23.13 -4.15
C ASP A 73 -8.97 -22.21 -3.72
N VAL A 74 -10.18 -22.51 -4.22
CA VAL A 74 -11.41 -21.72 -3.95
C VAL A 74 -11.83 -21.72 -2.47
N ASN A 75 -11.32 -22.67 -1.68
CA ASN A 75 -11.60 -22.79 -0.24
C ASN A 75 -10.48 -22.23 0.63
N ALA A 76 -9.35 -21.85 0.05
CA ALA A 76 -8.26 -21.29 0.82
C ALA A 76 -8.61 -19.90 1.35
N PRO A 77 -8.25 -19.57 2.60
CA PRO A 77 -8.38 -18.21 3.09
C PRO A 77 -7.44 -17.29 2.29
N VAL A 78 -7.79 -16.03 2.22
CA VAL A 78 -6.90 -15.01 1.64
C VAL A 78 -5.61 -14.97 2.47
N PRO A 79 -4.43 -14.97 1.85
CA PRO A 79 -3.17 -14.94 2.57
C PRO A 79 -3.05 -13.69 3.46
N ALA A 80 -2.59 -13.86 4.69
CA ALA A 80 -2.52 -12.78 5.69
C ALA A 80 -1.73 -11.57 5.19
N TRP A 81 -0.66 -11.79 4.42
CA TRP A 81 0.16 -10.71 3.86
C TRP A 81 -0.63 -9.72 2.99
N VAL A 82 -1.76 -10.14 2.40
CA VAL A 82 -2.61 -9.26 1.58
C VAL A 82 -3.15 -8.10 2.41
N MET A 83 -3.72 -8.41 3.57
CA MET A 83 -4.25 -7.37 4.48
C MET A 83 -3.12 -6.59 5.16
N GLU A 84 -2.02 -7.25 5.49
CA GLU A 84 -0.82 -6.56 6.00
C GLU A 84 -0.33 -5.50 5.02
N GLU A 85 -0.31 -5.81 3.71
CA GLU A 85 0.08 -4.86 2.67
C GLU A 85 -0.92 -3.71 2.52
N LEU A 86 -2.21 -4.01 2.51
CA LEU A 86 -3.25 -2.98 2.41
C LEU A 86 -3.24 -2.03 3.62
N ASN A 87 -2.79 -2.49 4.79
CA ASN A 87 -2.59 -1.65 5.96
C ASN A 87 -1.32 -0.76 5.89
N LYS A 88 -0.40 -1.01 4.96
CA LYS A 88 0.82 -0.19 4.77
C LYS A 88 0.63 1.02 3.84
N ILE A 89 -0.53 1.18 3.25
CA ILE A 89 -0.84 2.33 2.39
C ILE A 89 -1.67 3.38 3.13
N SER A 90 -1.77 4.57 2.55
CA SER A 90 -2.59 5.63 3.13
C SER A 90 -4.08 5.35 2.93
N HIS A 91 -4.76 4.96 3.99
CA HIS A 91 -6.19 4.61 3.98
C HIS A 91 -6.91 5.12 5.25
N ARG A 92 -8.23 5.20 5.19
CA ARG A 92 -9.12 5.29 6.34
C ARG A 92 -9.43 3.87 6.84
N PRO A 93 -10.07 3.70 8.00
CA PRO A 93 -10.52 2.37 8.41
C PRO A 93 -11.22 1.65 7.26
N TYR A 94 -11.02 0.34 7.15
CA TYR A 94 -11.64 -0.46 6.12
C TYR A 94 -13.02 -0.95 6.54
N SER A 95 -13.95 -0.98 5.59
CA SER A 95 -15.25 -1.61 5.73
C SER A 95 -15.64 -2.34 4.46
N THR A 96 -16.62 -3.24 4.55
CA THR A 96 -17.23 -3.89 3.40
C THR A 96 -18.36 -3.07 2.77
N GLY A 97 -18.56 -1.83 3.21
CA GLY A 97 -19.66 -0.98 2.78
C GLY A 97 -21.01 -1.65 3.05
N PHE A 98 -21.86 -1.71 2.02
CA PHE A 98 -23.21 -2.29 2.14
C PHE A 98 -23.31 -3.74 1.64
N TYR A 99 -22.19 -4.41 1.31
CA TYR A 99 -22.21 -5.75 0.73
C TYR A 99 -22.80 -6.81 1.67
N TYR A 100 -22.63 -6.66 2.99
CA TYR A 100 -23.16 -7.57 4.01
C TYR A 100 -24.25 -6.92 4.89
N GLY A 101 -24.94 -5.93 4.35
CA GLY A 101 -25.98 -5.19 5.05
C GLY A 101 -25.54 -3.77 5.41
N ARG A 102 -26.34 -3.11 6.25
CA ARG A 102 -26.02 -1.75 6.69
C ARG A 102 -24.89 -1.78 7.72
N PRO A 103 -23.76 -1.13 7.44
CA PRO A 103 -22.66 -1.10 8.40
C PRO A 103 -23.06 -0.29 9.64
N GLU A 104 -22.80 -0.84 10.83
CA GLU A 104 -23.12 -0.19 12.12
C GLU A 104 -22.20 1.01 12.40
N ASN A 105 -20.92 0.95 11.95
CA ASN A 105 -19.88 1.93 12.22
C ASN A 105 -19.11 2.29 10.92
N ALA A 106 -19.80 2.70 9.87
CA ALA A 106 -19.16 3.04 8.59
C ALA A 106 -18.61 4.47 8.54
N GLN A 107 -18.57 5.17 9.66
CA GLN A 107 -18.08 6.53 9.76
C GLN A 107 -17.12 6.66 10.94
N THR A 108 -15.90 7.08 10.66
CA THR A 108 -14.88 7.28 11.70
C THR A 108 -14.73 8.76 12.01
N TYR A 109 -15.10 9.13 13.25
CA TYR A 109 -15.02 10.51 13.75
C TYR A 109 -13.69 10.79 14.48
N LEU A 110 -13.08 9.76 15.07
CA LEU A 110 -11.97 9.93 16.03
C LEU A 110 -10.60 10.16 15.40
N ASN A 111 -10.38 9.75 14.15
CA ASN A 111 -9.14 9.99 13.43
C ASN A 111 -9.43 10.26 11.96
N ALA A 112 -9.77 11.51 11.64
CA ALA A 112 -10.00 11.96 10.26
C ALA A 112 -8.73 11.96 9.38
N GLY A 113 -7.60 11.43 9.88
CA GLY A 113 -6.33 11.33 9.20
C GLY A 113 -6.12 10.00 8.48
N TYR A 114 -5.54 10.06 7.30
CA TYR A 114 -4.98 8.89 6.65
C TYR A 114 -3.79 8.36 7.47
N MET A 115 -3.77 7.06 7.76
CA MET A 115 -2.58 6.39 8.28
C MET A 115 -1.49 6.37 7.21
N ARG A 116 -0.25 6.71 7.56
CA ARG A 116 0.89 6.78 6.64
C ARG A 116 2.14 6.29 7.35
N ASP A 117 2.24 4.99 7.48
CA ASP A 117 3.31 4.37 8.26
C ASP A 117 4.52 3.97 7.40
N TYR A 118 4.42 4.11 6.07
CA TYR A 118 5.48 3.72 5.15
C TYR A 118 5.77 4.79 4.10
N ALA A 119 7.05 4.93 3.77
CA ALA A 119 7.56 5.77 2.69
C ALA A 119 8.35 4.93 1.68
N VAL A 120 8.27 5.30 0.39
CA VAL A 120 9.09 4.68 -0.66
C VAL A 120 10.52 5.20 -0.53
N ALA A 121 11.48 4.33 -0.25
CA ALA A 121 12.90 4.63 -0.23
C ALA A 121 13.44 4.82 -1.66
N GLY A 122 13.14 3.89 -2.56
CA GLY A 122 13.59 3.95 -3.95
C GLY A 122 12.82 3.01 -4.88
N ILE A 123 13.08 3.17 -6.16
CA ILE A 123 12.52 2.34 -7.25
C ILE A 123 13.67 1.65 -7.95
N VAL A 124 13.56 0.34 -8.16
CA VAL A 124 14.53 -0.45 -8.91
C VAL A 124 14.53 -0.03 -10.37
N THR A 125 15.68 0.42 -10.87
CA THR A 125 15.88 0.84 -12.25
C THR A 125 16.70 -0.15 -13.06
N GLY A 126 17.49 -1.01 -12.38
CA GLY A 126 18.34 -1.98 -13.06
C GLY A 126 19.03 -2.95 -12.10
N TYR A 127 19.86 -3.81 -12.71
CA TYR A 127 20.75 -4.72 -12.00
C TYR A 127 22.02 -4.91 -12.84
N SER A 128 23.17 -4.64 -12.27
CA SER A 128 24.46 -4.83 -12.92
C SER A 128 25.53 -5.20 -11.89
N ASP A 129 26.48 -6.03 -12.30
CA ASP A 129 27.64 -6.39 -11.48
C ASP A 129 27.31 -6.88 -10.05
N GLY A 130 26.22 -7.64 -9.90
CA GLY A 130 25.80 -8.14 -8.61
C GLY A 130 25.11 -7.11 -7.72
N MET A 131 24.69 -5.96 -8.27
CA MET A 131 24.06 -4.87 -7.53
C MET A 131 22.71 -4.48 -8.16
N ILE A 132 21.73 -4.26 -7.33
CA ILE A 132 20.49 -3.57 -7.74
C ILE A 132 20.76 -2.08 -7.83
N GLU A 133 20.21 -1.45 -8.86
CA GLU A 133 20.26 0.00 -9.05
C GLU A 133 18.91 0.61 -8.68
N LEU A 134 18.94 1.66 -7.87
CA LEU A 134 17.79 2.34 -7.36
C LEU A 134 17.78 3.82 -7.74
N GLU A 135 16.64 4.31 -8.19
CA GLU A 135 16.35 5.75 -8.15
C GLU A 135 15.76 6.10 -6.80
N LEU A 136 16.45 6.93 -6.04
CA LEU A 136 16.05 7.32 -4.69
C LEU A 136 14.79 8.20 -4.69
N LYS A 137 13.89 7.95 -3.75
CA LYS A 137 12.70 8.78 -3.51
C LYS A 137 12.72 9.45 -2.14
N ASN A 138 13.22 8.77 -1.13
CA ASN A 138 13.41 9.31 0.22
C ASN A 138 14.76 8.84 0.76
N LYS A 139 15.32 9.65 1.67
CA LYS A 139 16.57 9.33 2.37
C LYS A 139 16.45 8.00 3.11
N PHE A 140 17.47 7.15 2.99
CA PHE A 140 17.68 6.01 3.86
C PHE A 140 19.18 5.83 4.18
N LEU A 141 19.45 5.00 5.16
CA LEU A 141 20.79 4.80 5.71
C LEU A 141 21.29 3.38 5.44
N LYS A 142 22.59 3.22 5.47
CA LYS A 142 23.25 1.93 5.52
C LYS A 142 22.75 1.10 6.70
N HIS A 143 22.66 -0.22 6.52
CA HIS A 143 22.09 -1.20 7.46
C HIS A 143 20.59 -1.04 7.73
N GLN A 144 19.88 -0.20 6.99
CA GLN A 144 18.44 -0.10 7.12
C GLN A 144 17.74 -1.25 6.40
N GLU A 145 16.74 -1.82 7.07
CA GLU A 145 15.84 -2.79 6.47
C GLU A 145 14.84 -2.09 5.55
N LEU A 146 14.68 -2.65 4.36
CA LEU A 146 13.77 -2.15 3.33
C LEU A 146 12.85 -3.28 2.89
N ASP A 147 11.54 -3.06 2.96
CA ASP A 147 10.56 -3.96 2.36
C ASP A 147 10.62 -3.83 0.83
N CYS A 148 10.88 -4.92 0.14
CA CYS A 148 10.82 -4.98 -1.32
C CYS A 148 9.45 -5.45 -1.80
N LEU A 149 8.75 -4.59 -2.52
CA LEU A 149 7.52 -4.90 -3.23
C LEU A 149 7.86 -5.19 -4.70
N GLU A 150 8.04 -6.46 -5.02
CA GLU A 150 8.23 -6.92 -6.40
C GLU A 150 6.88 -7.32 -7.00
N PRO A 151 6.57 -6.98 -8.28
CA PRO A 151 5.30 -7.33 -8.89
C PRO A 151 5.00 -8.83 -8.88
N ARG A 152 3.78 -9.18 -8.45
CA ARG A 152 3.28 -10.57 -8.35
C ARG A 152 4.06 -11.44 -7.38
N SER A 153 4.56 -10.88 -6.31
CA SER A 153 5.19 -11.64 -5.24
C SER A 153 4.76 -11.13 -3.87
N MET A 154 4.86 -12.00 -2.88
CA MET A 154 4.80 -11.59 -1.49
C MET A 154 6.01 -10.67 -1.22
N PRO A 155 5.81 -9.53 -0.55
CA PRO A 155 6.92 -8.67 -0.17
C PRO A 155 7.93 -9.38 0.73
N PHE A 156 9.18 -8.96 0.64
CA PHE A 156 10.29 -9.51 1.42
C PHE A 156 11.25 -8.40 1.84
N VAL A 157 12.02 -8.66 2.88
CA VAL A 157 12.97 -7.67 3.42
C VAL A 157 14.33 -7.84 2.77
N ILE A 158 14.97 -6.73 2.45
CA ILE A 158 16.40 -6.63 2.13
C ILE A 158 17.05 -5.61 3.04
N THR A 159 18.30 -5.87 3.44
CA THR A 159 19.09 -4.94 4.23
C THR A 159 20.12 -4.25 3.33
N ALA A 160 20.24 -2.95 3.44
CA ALA A 160 21.22 -2.17 2.70
C ALA A 160 22.58 -2.19 3.44
N ASP A 161 23.19 -3.38 3.58
CA ASP A 161 24.44 -3.55 4.35
C ASP A 161 25.63 -2.81 3.75
N GLU A 162 25.63 -2.68 2.43
CA GLU A 162 26.57 -1.84 1.69
C GLU A 162 25.79 -1.00 0.70
N MET A 163 26.25 0.23 0.51
CA MET A 163 25.64 1.15 -0.43
C MET A 163 26.72 1.90 -1.21
N TYR A 164 26.47 2.12 -2.49
CA TYR A 164 27.37 2.82 -3.38
C TYR A 164 26.61 3.91 -4.15
N ASP A 165 27.29 5.00 -4.46
CA ASP A 165 26.77 6.00 -5.39
C ASP A 165 26.90 5.52 -6.85
N LYS A 166 26.45 6.36 -7.80
CA LYS A 166 26.54 6.07 -9.24
C LYS A 166 27.97 5.83 -9.75
N ASP A 167 28.97 6.45 -9.09
CA ASP A 167 30.38 6.41 -9.46
C ASP A 167 31.13 5.25 -8.78
N GLY A 168 30.42 4.47 -7.92
CA GLY A 168 30.96 3.30 -7.22
C GLY A 168 31.66 3.64 -5.89
N ASN A 169 31.51 4.86 -5.38
CA ASN A 169 32.02 5.21 -4.06
C ASN A 169 31.09 4.69 -2.97
N ALA A 170 31.66 4.09 -1.92
CA ALA A 170 30.88 3.65 -0.77
C ALA A 170 30.28 4.86 -0.02
N ILE A 171 29.00 4.71 0.37
CA ILE A 171 28.25 5.75 1.09
C ILE A 171 27.51 5.13 2.29
N ASP A 172 27.39 5.88 3.38
CA ASP A 172 26.63 5.46 4.56
C ASP A 172 25.21 6.02 4.58
N SER A 173 24.89 6.92 3.67
CA SER A 173 23.57 7.54 3.57
C SER A 173 23.29 7.95 2.14
N ALA A 174 22.04 7.81 1.75
CA ALA A 174 21.51 8.27 0.46
C ALA A 174 20.56 9.47 0.71
N PRO A 175 21.08 10.71 0.72
CA PRO A 175 20.34 11.85 1.26
C PRO A 175 19.41 12.55 0.26
N HIS A 176 19.62 12.41 -1.06
CA HIS A 176 18.96 13.25 -2.06
C HIS A 176 18.00 12.46 -2.95
N PRO A 177 16.73 12.90 -3.11
CA PRO A 177 15.84 12.33 -4.12
C PRO A 177 16.47 12.34 -5.52
N MET A 178 16.10 11.38 -6.36
CA MET A 178 16.62 11.17 -7.73
C MET A 178 18.09 10.73 -7.83
N MET A 179 18.77 10.57 -6.69
CA MET A 179 20.12 9.99 -6.66
C MET A 179 20.05 8.53 -7.10
N THR A 180 21.03 8.06 -7.86
CA THR A 180 21.22 6.64 -8.13
C THR A 180 22.04 6.02 -7.00
N VAL A 181 21.49 4.97 -6.41
CA VAL A 181 22.14 4.17 -5.36
C VAL A 181 22.24 2.73 -5.83
N LYS A 182 23.37 2.10 -5.57
CA LYS A 182 23.60 0.67 -5.84
C LYS A 182 23.73 -0.08 -4.53
N ILE A 183 23.04 -1.22 -4.43
CA ILE A 183 23.07 -2.11 -3.26
C ILE A 183 23.42 -3.53 -3.76
N PRO A 184 24.46 -4.18 -3.20
CA PRO A 184 24.76 -5.58 -3.50
C PRO A 184 23.56 -6.47 -3.19
N TYR A 185 23.21 -7.32 -4.12
CA TYR A 185 22.13 -8.29 -3.93
C TYR A 185 22.35 -9.52 -4.81
N GLU A 186 21.95 -10.68 -4.31
CA GLU A 186 22.28 -11.98 -4.91
C GLU A 186 21.59 -12.27 -6.25
N ARG A 187 20.50 -11.57 -6.56
CA ARG A 187 19.70 -11.75 -7.77
C ARG A 187 19.14 -10.44 -8.32
N PRO A 188 18.86 -10.37 -9.63
CA PRO A 188 18.14 -9.24 -10.18
C PRO A 188 16.73 -9.14 -9.58
N LEU A 189 16.29 -7.92 -9.33
CA LEU A 189 14.90 -7.56 -9.05
C LEU A 189 14.24 -7.05 -10.32
N LYS A 190 12.92 -7.21 -10.43
CA LYS A 190 12.19 -6.64 -11.57
C LYS A 190 12.26 -5.12 -11.54
N VAL A 191 12.58 -4.53 -12.69
CA VAL A 191 12.55 -3.07 -12.85
C VAL A 191 11.14 -2.55 -12.50
N GLY A 192 11.08 -1.46 -11.72
CA GLY A 192 9.85 -0.91 -11.18
C GLY A 192 9.47 -1.48 -9.81
N SER A 193 10.20 -2.46 -9.26
CA SER A 193 10.02 -2.88 -7.86
C SER A 193 10.27 -1.70 -6.93
N LEU A 194 9.48 -1.63 -5.84
CA LEU A 194 9.58 -0.56 -4.86
C LEU A 194 10.31 -1.06 -3.61
N LEU A 195 11.27 -0.31 -3.15
CA LEU A 195 11.82 -0.45 -1.81
C LEU A 195 11.18 0.60 -0.91
N ARG A 196 10.69 0.19 0.24
CA ARG A 196 10.03 1.07 1.21
C ARG A 196 10.50 0.80 2.62
N MET A 197 10.27 1.77 3.49
CA MET A 197 10.65 1.73 4.90
C MET A 197 9.52 2.30 5.76
N LYS A 198 9.52 2.01 7.05
CA LYS A 198 8.64 2.71 8.00
C LYS A 198 8.97 4.19 8.01
N SER A 199 7.94 5.03 8.01
CA SER A 199 8.07 6.46 8.26
C SER A 199 8.42 6.69 9.73
N GLU A 200 9.37 7.59 10.00
CA GLU A 200 9.68 8.04 11.36
C GLU A 200 8.56 8.95 11.89
#